data_1eff4a90256df9f7586ef37c98472ad4
#
_entry.id   1eff4a90256df9f7586ef37c98472ad4
#
_cell.length_a   1.000
_cell.length_b   1.000
_cell.length_c   1.000
_cell.angle_alpha   90.00
_cell.angle_beta   90.00
_cell.angle_gamma   90.00
#
_symmetry.space_group_name_H-M   'P 1'
#
loop_
_entity.id
_entity.type
_entity.pdbx_description
1 polymer ?
#
loop_
_entity_poly.entity_id
_entity_poly.type
_entity_poly.pdbx_seq_one_letter_code
_entity_poly.pdbx_strand_id
1 'polypeptide(L)'
;MFGEKHDLHNEFPEYESEIRHLKMNNNHFTRFFNEYDELAHEILRIQQDIETPSDEYVESLKKKRLFLKDELYFMILKHKRKQNKKAIKSEKKRLKQKAKGD
;
A
#
# COMPACT_ATOMS: atom_id res chain seq x y z
N MET A 1 -6.46 19.73 -13.12
CA MET A 1 -7.32 19.68 -11.94
C MET A 1 -6.45 19.76 -10.70
N PHE A 2 -6.70 20.76 -9.88
CA PHE A 2 -5.94 20.96 -8.65
C PHE A 2 -6.37 19.92 -7.62
N GLY A 3 -5.41 19.29 -6.97
CA GLY A 3 -5.69 18.44 -5.84
C GLY A 3 -6.03 17.00 -6.14
N GLU A 4 -5.40 16.40 -7.15
CA GLU A 4 -5.43 14.95 -7.27
C GLU A 4 -4.90 14.35 -5.97
N LYS A 5 -5.74 13.59 -5.29
CA LYS A 5 -5.33 12.90 -4.07
C LYS A 5 -4.51 11.67 -4.44
N HIS A 6 -3.23 11.71 -4.07
CA HIS A 6 -2.34 10.56 -4.21
C HIS A 6 -2.27 9.78 -2.91
N ASP A 7 -3.43 9.49 -2.30
CA ASP A 7 -3.46 8.60 -1.16
C ASP A 7 -3.44 7.14 -1.61
N LEU A 8 -3.09 6.24 -0.71
CA LEU A 8 -2.89 4.84 -1.05
C LEU A 8 -4.19 4.16 -1.48
N HIS A 9 -5.32 4.57 -0.92
CA HIS A 9 -6.63 4.02 -1.30
C HIS A 9 -7.01 4.38 -2.74
N ASN A 10 -6.68 5.60 -3.18
CA ASN A 10 -6.93 6.04 -4.55
C ASN A 10 -5.94 5.41 -5.54
N GLU A 11 -4.70 5.18 -5.12
CA GLU A 11 -3.68 4.54 -5.96
C GLU A 11 -3.96 3.05 -6.15
N PHE A 12 -4.46 2.37 -5.13
CA PHE A 12 -4.68 0.92 -5.13
C PHE A 12 -6.08 0.58 -4.62
N PRO A 13 -7.15 1.01 -5.33
CA PRO A 13 -8.52 0.75 -4.88
C PRO A 13 -8.87 -0.74 -4.80
N GLU A 14 -8.23 -1.57 -5.63
CA GLU A 14 -8.45 -3.02 -5.65
C GLU A 14 -7.86 -3.74 -4.44
N TYR A 15 -7.00 -3.06 -3.67
CA TYR A 15 -6.35 -3.63 -2.48
C TYR A 15 -6.84 -3.03 -1.17
N GLU A 16 -8.02 -2.46 -1.15
CA GLU A 16 -8.56 -1.78 0.02
C GLU A 16 -8.59 -2.66 1.27
N SER A 17 -9.04 -3.91 1.14
CA SER A 17 -9.12 -4.82 2.28
C SER A 17 -7.74 -5.20 2.80
N GLU A 18 -6.77 -5.42 1.91
CA GLU A 18 -5.38 -5.72 2.27
C GLU A 18 -4.74 -4.54 2.99
N ILE A 19 -4.94 -3.33 2.49
CA ILE A 19 -4.43 -2.10 3.12
C ILE A 19 -5.00 -1.96 4.54
N ARG A 20 -6.29 -2.14 4.70
CA ARG A 20 -6.97 -2.05 5.99
C ARG A 20 -6.42 -3.07 6.98
N HIS A 21 -6.26 -4.31 6.55
CA HIS A 21 -5.70 -5.37 7.39
C HIS A 21 -4.27 -5.07 7.82
N LEU A 22 -3.43 -4.63 6.89
CA LEU A 22 -2.03 -4.30 7.17
C LEU A 22 -1.91 -3.11 8.10
N LYS A 23 -2.74 -2.09 7.95
CA LYS A 23 -2.75 -0.94 8.87
C LYS A 23 -3.06 -1.34 10.30
N MET A 24 -3.91 -2.34 10.49
CA MET A 24 -4.30 -2.81 11.82
C MET A 24 -3.29 -3.77 12.44
N ASN A 25 -2.56 -4.53 11.62
CA ASN A 25 -1.76 -5.67 12.09
C ASN A 25 -0.27 -5.56 11.83
N ASN A 26 0.18 -4.56 11.08
CA ASN A 26 1.59 -4.41 10.72
C ASN A 26 2.08 -2.99 11.00
N ASN A 27 2.87 -2.83 12.06
CA ASN A 27 3.39 -1.53 12.49
C ASN A 27 4.32 -0.90 11.44
N HIS A 28 5.10 -1.71 10.75
CA HIS A 28 6.00 -1.25 9.69
C HIS A 28 5.19 -0.66 8.52
N PHE A 29 4.13 -1.35 8.11
CA PHE A 29 3.23 -0.85 7.07
C PHE A 29 2.56 0.47 7.49
N THR A 30 2.06 0.53 8.72
CA THR A 30 1.41 1.74 9.25
C THR A 30 2.35 2.94 9.25
N ARG A 31 3.61 2.73 9.63
CA ARG A 31 4.63 3.78 9.64
C ARG A 31 4.89 4.31 8.22
N PHE A 32 5.09 3.42 7.26
CA PHE A 32 5.29 3.81 5.86
C PHE A 32 4.04 4.45 5.27
N PHE A 33 2.87 3.95 5.63
CA PHE A 33 1.59 4.53 5.20
C PHE A 33 1.47 5.98 5.68
N ASN A 34 1.77 6.24 6.94
CA ASN A 34 1.70 7.59 7.51
C ASN A 34 2.70 8.52 6.84
N GLU A 35 3.93 8.07 6.61
CA GLU A 35 4.95 8.85 5.90
C GLU A 35 4.51 9.18 4.47
N TYR A 36 3.95 8.21 3.77
CA TYR A 36 3.41 8.42 2.43
C TYR A 36 2.31 9.47 2.42
N ASP A 37 1.38 9.38 3.37
CA ASP A 37 0.27 10.29 3.49
C ASP A 37 0.74 11.73 3.77
N GLU A 38 1.71 11.89 4.67
CA GLU A 38 2.32 13.20 4.97
C GLU A 38 2.98 13.81 3.74
N LEU A 39 3.73 13.00 2.97
CA LEU A 39 4.38 13.46 1.75
C LEU A 39 3.36 13.86 0.69
N ALA A 40 2.31 13.08 0.53
CA ALA A 40 1.24 13.39 -0.43
C ALA A 40 0.57 14.72 -0.09
N HIS A 41 0.32 14.98 1.19
CA HIS A 41 -0.24 16.25 1.65
C HIS A 41 0.71 17.42 1.43
N GLU A 42 1.99 17.24 1.67
CA GLU A 42 2.99 18.28 1.45
C GLU A 42 3.10 18.66 -0.03
N ILE A 43 3.16 17.65 -0.90
CA ILE A 43 3.20 17.87 -2.36
C ILE A 43 1.93 18.58 -2.82
N LEU A 44 0.78 18.20 -2.28
CA LEU A 44 -0.49 18.84 -2.61
C LEU A 44 -0.48 20.32 -2.24
N ARG A 45 0.02 20.68 -1.06
CA ARG A 45 0.14 22.08 -0.63
C ARG A 45 1.04 22.87 -1.57
N ILE A 46 2.13 22.27 -2.03
CA ILE A 46 3.05 22.89 -3.01
C ILE A 46 2.32 23.12 -4.34
N GLN A 47 1.57 22.15 -4.82
CA GLN A 47 0.81 22.24 -6.06
C GLN A 47 -0.29 23.29 -6.00
N GLN A 48 -0.81 23.58 -4.81
CA GLN A 48 -1.83 24.62 -4.59
C GLN A 48 -1.24 26.01 -4.36
N ASP A 49 0.08 26.19 -4.59
CA ASP A 49 0.79 27.46 -4.42
C ASP A 49 0.77 28.01 -2.99
N ILE A 50 0.53 27.16 -2.00
CA ILE A 50 0.60 27.55 -0.58
C ILE A 50 2.06 27.71 -0.14
N GLU A 51 2.94 26.88 -0.71
CA GLU A 51 4.37 26.90 -0.46
C GLU A 51 5.11 26.95 -1.79
N THR A 52 6.27 27.64 -1.82
CA THR A 52 7.07 27.78 -3.05
C THR A 52 8.52 27.34 -2.79
N PRO A 53 8.76 26.03 -2.52
CA PRO A 53 10.12 25.53 -2.34
C PRO A 53 10.86 25.41 -3.68
N SER A 54 12.15 25.11 -3.61
CA SER A 54 12.96 24.88 -4.81
C SER A 54 12.51 23.66 -5.58
N ASP A 55 12.79 23.62 -6.88
CA ASP A 55 12.46 22.45 -7.72
C ASP A 55 13.20 21.20 -7.25
N GLU A 56 14.43 21.34 -6.78
CA GLU A 56 15.22 20.24 -6.23
C GLU A 56 14.55 19.60 -5.02
N TYR A 57 13.99 20.43 -4.13
CA TYR A 57 13.27 19.94 -2.96
C TYR A 57 11.99 19.17 -3.39
N VAL A 58 11.22 19.73 -4.30
CA VAL A 58 10.01 19.07 -4.83
C VAL A 58 10.34 17.73 -5.45
N GLU A 59 11.41 17.68 -6.26
CA GLU A 59 11.85 16.43 -6.87
C GLU A 59 12.26 15.38 -5.83
N SER A 60 12.92 15.80 -4.74
CA SER A 60 13.29 14.88 -3.67
C SER A 60 12.06 14.29 -2.98
N LEU A 61 11.01 15.10 -2.77
CA LEU A 61 9.75 14.64 -2.18
C LEU A 61 9.04 13.64 -3.09
N LYS A 62 9.01 13.90 -4.39
CA LYS A 62 8.40 13.00 -5.36
C LYS A 62 9.11 11.65 -5.44
N LYS A 63 10.44 11.66 -5.39
CA LYS A 63 11.25 10.43 -5.36
C LYS A 63 10.98 9.62 -4.09
N LYS A 64 10.90 10.29 -2.94
CA LYS A 64 10.61 9.64 -1.67
C LYS A 64 9.19 9.05 -1.67
N ARG A 65 8.22 9.79 -2.23
CA ARG A 65 6.84 9.30 -2.37
C ARG A 65 6.79 8.04 -3.21
N LEU A 66 7.50 8.02 -4.34
CA LEU A 66 7.57 6.85 -5.20
C LEU A 66 8.18 5.65 -4.49
N PHE A 67 9.27 5.88 -3.76
CA PHE A 67 9.93 4.83 -2.97
C PHE A 67 8.96 4.22 -1.95
N LEU A 68 8.27 5.06 -1.18
CA LEU A 68 7.30 4.60 -0.18
C LEU A 68 6.12 3.86 -0.82
N LYS A 69 5.63 4.36 -1.95
CA LYS A 69 4.56 3.71 -2.70
C LYS A 69 4.97 2.30 -3.13
N ASP A 70 6.18 2.15 -3.66
CA ASP A 70 6.70 0.85 -4.09
C ASP A 70 6.84 -0.11 -2.90
N GLU A 71 7.36 0.36 -1.78
CA GLU A 71 7.50 -0.44 -0.56
C GLU A 71 6.14 -0.90 -0.02
N LEU A 72 5.17 -0.01 0.01
CA LEU A 72 3.81 -0.32 0.44
C LEU A 72 3.17 -1.35 -0.50
N TYR A 73 3.36 -1.19 -1.79
CA TYR A 73 2.85 -2.12 -2.79
C TYR A 73 3.45 -3.52 -2.61
N PHE A 74 4.76 -3.60 -2.39
CA PHE A 74 5.43 -4.88 -2.10
C PHE A 74 4.83 -5.57 -0.88
N MET A 75 4.57 -4.82 0.19
CA MET A 75 3.98 -5.38 1.40
C MET A 75 2.55 -5.90 1.14
N ILE A 76 1.77 -5.17 0.35
CA ILE A 76 0.42 -5.59 -0.05
C ILE A 76 0.48 -6.90 -0.85
N LEU A 77 1.35 -6.97 -1.85
CA LEU A 77 1.51 -8.16 -2.67
C LEU A 77 1.99 -9.37 -1.86
N LYS A 78 2.93 -9.15 -0.96
CA LYS A 78 3.44 -10.20 -0.07
C LYS A 78 2.33 -10.75 0.82
N HIS A 79 1.51 -9.88 1.38
CA HIS A 79 0.36 -10.27 2.19
C HIS A 79 -0.64 -11.09 1.38
N LYS A 80 -0.96 -10.63 0.18
CA LYS A 80 -1.90 -11.32 -0.72
C LYS A 80 -1.38 -12.70 -1.11
N ARG A 81 -0.09 -12.84 -1.39
CA ARG A 81 0.54 -14.14 -1.68
C ARG A 81 0.42 -15.11 -0.51
N LYS A 82 0.62 -14.63 0.72
CA LYS A 82 0.47 -15.46 1.93
C LYS A 82 -0.97 -15.96 2.07
N GLN A 83 -1.95 -15.10 1.84
CA GLN A 83 -3.37 -15.48 1.88
C GLN A 83 -3.69 -16.53 0.83
N ASN A 84 -3.22 -16.37 -0.40
CA ASN A 84 -3.42 -17.32 -1.48
C ASN A 84 -2.78 -18.67 -1.16
N LYS A 85 -1.57 -18.70 -0.60
CA LYS A 85 -0.90 -19.93 -0.18
C LYS A 85 -1.70 -20.67 0.89
N LYS A 86 -2.25 -19.94 1.87
CA LYS A 86 -3.09 -20.54 2.92
C LYS A 86 -4.35 -21.14 2.34
N ALA A 87 -5.01 -20.45 1.40
CA ALA A 87 -6.20 -20.93 0.73
C ALA A 87 -5.90 -22.21 -0.07
N ILE A 88 -4.81 -22.22 -0.83
CA ILE A 88 -4.37 -23.39 -1.61
C ILE A 88 -4.08 -24.58 -0.69
N LYS A 89 -3.37 -24.35 0.42
CA LYS A 89 -3.07 -25.41 1.40
C LYS A 89 -4.33 -25.99 2.03
N SER A 90 -5.31 -25.13 2.35
CA SER A 90 -6.59 -25.57 2.90
C SER A 90 -7.37 -26.41 1.92
N GLU A 91 -7.39 -26.02 0.64
CA GLU A 91 -8.04 -26.81 -0.43
C GLU A 91 -7.35 -28.15 -0.64
N LYS A 92 -6.03 -28.19 -0.66
CA LYS A 92 -5.26 -29.43 -0.80
C LYS A 92 -5.53 -30.37 0.37
N LYS A 93 -5.62 -29.85 1.59
CA LYS A 93 -5.98 -30.65 2.76
C LYS A 93 -7.37 -31.25 2.64
N ARG A 94 -8.35 -30.45 2.17
CA ARG A 94 -9.73 -30.88 1.97
C ARG A 94 -9.83 -32.01 0.94
N LEU A 95 -9.12 -31.86 -0.19
CA LEU A 95 -9.08 -32.87 -1.25
C LEU A 95 -8.42 -34.17 -0.78
N LYS A 96 -7.34 -34.09 0.00
CA LYS A 96 -6.67 -35.26 0.59
C LYS A 96 -7.58 -36.00 1.57
N GLN A 97 -8.34 -35.30 2.39
CA GLN A 97 -9.28 -35.89 3.33
C GLN A 97 -10.43 -36.60 2.62
N LYS A 98 -10.94 -36.02 1.53
CA LYS A 98 -11.98 -36.68 0.69
C LYS A 98 -11.46 -37.96 0.03
N ALA A 99 -10.22 -37.95 -0.45
CA ALA A 99 -9.61 -39.13 -1.06
C ALA A 99 -9.38 -40.26 -0.06
N LYS A 100 -9.15 -39.93 1.21
CA LYS A 100 -8.94 -40.91 2.29
C LYS A 100 -10.23 -41.42 2.92
N GLY A 101 -11.35 -40.74 2.70
CA GLY A 101 -12.65 -41.07 3.26
C GLY A 101 -13.42 -42.12 2.48
N ASP A 102 -12.88 -42.56 1.38
CA ASP A 102 -13.46 -43.62 0.56
C ASP A 102 -12.92 -44.98 1.02
#